data_1ce2613586d75b148d34034bd4e3e104
#
_entry.id   1ce2613586d75b148d34034bd4e3e104
#
_cell.length_a   1.000
_cell.length_b   1.000
_cell.length_c   1.000
_cell.angle_alpha   90.00
_cell.angle_beta   90.00
_cell.angle_gamma   90.00
#
_symmetry.space_group_name_H-M   'P 1'
#
loop_
_entity.id
_entity.type
_entity.pdbx_description
1 polymer ?
#
loop_
_entity_poly.entity_id
_entity_poly.type
_entity_poly.pdbx_seq_one_letter_code
_entity_poly.pdbx_strand_id
1 'polypeptide(L)'
;MPPLRVGVAILTMGNRPAELRALLDSVAKQDLAPAHVVVVGNGSPLPPLPHGAVGIELSENLGVSGGRNVALDELRKLGDVDLVVDLDDDGLLISPDVFRRLAELHAADPQLGIVSFRIADERGRTQRRHVPRLRVGDPARGGLVTTFLGGGHSLSLPMLDRIGGWPDDFFYAHEETDLAWRALDDGWHIRYAPELVLQHPYTSPTRHAVYHRMVARNRVWLAKRHLPALLVPVYLGVWAVLTAVRSRSAAGLRAWAAGFTEGVRTPCGPRRPMRWRTVWRMTRLGRPPII
;
A
#
# COMPACT_ATOMS: atom_id res chain seq x y z
N MET A 1 24.14 -14.52 8.31
CA MET A 1 24.04 -13.23 7.63
C MET A 1 23.68 -12.18 8.67
N PRO A 2 24.17 -10.93 8.58
CA PRO A 2 23.68 -9.88 9.46
C PRO A 2 22.14 -9.72 9.27
N PRO A 3 21.41 -9.28 10.31
CA PRO A 3 19.98 -9.04 10.18
C PRO A 3 19.72 -7.96 9.12
N LEU A 4 18.60 -8.09 8.38
CA LEU A 4 18.18 -7.08 7.41
C LEU A 4 17.83 -5.78 8.15
N ARG A 5 18.24 -4.66 7.58
CA ARG A 5 18.08 -3.33 8.16
C ARG A 5 16.76 -2.73 7.69
N VAL A 6 16.00 -2.23 8.65
CA VAL A 6 14.66 -1.69 8.42
C VAL A 6 14.71 -0.17 8.40
N GLY A 7 14.23 0.45 7.32
CA GLY A 7 13.87 1.86 7.27
C GLY A 7 12.36 2.02 7.44
N VAL A 8 11.93 3.01 8.20
CA VAL A 8 10.49 3.30 8.42
C VAL A 8 10.11 4.56 7.70
N ALA A 9 9.04 4.50 6.90
CA ALA A 9 8.43 5.63 6.21
C ALA A 9 7.04 5.91 6.79
N ILE A 10 6.79 7.14 7.20
CA ILE A 10 5.50 7.59 7.74
C ILE A 10 5.05 8.81 6.96
N LEU A 11 3.81 8.78 6.45
CA LEU A 11 3.19 9.89 5.76
C LEU A 11 2.09 10.49 6.63
N THR A 12 2.11 11.81 6.85
CA THR A 12 1.08 12.50 7.64
C THR A 12 0.57 13.74 6.93
N MET A 13 -0.69 14.08 7.19
CA MET A 13 -1.33 15.35 6.80
C MET A 13 -1.29 16.38 7.96
N GLY A 14 -0.56 16.11 9.04
CA GLY A 14 -0.40 17.00 10.20
C GLY A 14 -1.63 17.14 11.10
N ASN A 15 -2.72 16.45 10.80
CA ASN A 15 -4.00 16.61 11.51
C ASN A 15 -4.21 15.59 12.65
N ARG A 16 -3.20 14.75 12.96
CA ARG A 16 -3.23 13.68 13.97
C ARG A 16 -1.92 13.62 14.77
N PRO A 17 -1.53 14.71 15.44
CA PRO A 17 -0.21 14.76 16.09
C PRO A 17 -0.08 13.79 17.28
N ALA A 18 -1.18 13.47 17.96
CA ALA A 18 -1.17 12.53 19.08
C ALA A 18 -1.01 11.08 18.61
N GLU A 19 -1.71 10.70 17.55
CA GLU A 19 -1.64 9.38 16.93
C GLU A 19 -0.25 9.16 16.31
N LEU A 20 0.28 10.15 15.59
CA LEU A 20 1.64 10.11 15.05
C LEU A 20 2.68 9.92 16.18
N ARG A 21 2.52 10.62 17.31
CA ARG A 21 3.38 10.45 18.47
C ARG A 21 3.32 9.01 19.01
N ALA A 22 2.12 8.46 19.17
CA ALA A 22 1.92 7.10 19.66
C ALA A 22 2.54 6.06 18.69
N LEU A 23 2.41 6.28 17.38
CA LEU A 23 3.05 5.45 16.38
C LEU A 23 4.58 5.50 16.51
N LEU A 24 5.18 6.69 16.57
CA LEU A 24 6.64 6.86 16.74
C LEU A 24 7.15 6.21 18.03
N ASP A 25 6.40 6.33 19.15
CA ASP A 25 6.72 5.65 20.39
C ASP A 25 6.66 4.11 20.25
N SER A 26 5.74 3.57 19.44
CA SER A 26 5.67 2.13 19.16
C SER A 26 6.79 1.63 18.25
N VAL A 27 7.24 2.47 17.32
CA VAL A 27 8.43 2.21 16.49
C VAL A 27 9.69 2.20 17.35
N ALA A 28 9.85 3.13 18.27
CA ALA A 28 11.00 3.20 19.18
C ALA A 28 11.07 2.00 20.16
N LYS A 29 9.95 1.31 20.41
CA LYS A 29 9.87 0.13 21.29
C LYS A 29 10.16 -1.19 20.60
N GLN A 30 10.49 -1.18 19.29
CA GLN A 30 10.80 -2.42 18.57
C GLN A 30 12.14 -3.02 19.08
N ASP A 31 12.17 -4.34 19.23
CA ASP A 31 13.35 -5.11 19.68
C ASP A 31 14.49 -5.09 18.65
N LEU A 32 14.16 -5.00 17.36
CA LEU A 32 15.09 -4.65 16.30
C LEU A 32 14.89 -3.16 15.97
N ALA A 33 15.84 -2.33 16.40
CA ALA A 33 15.78 -0.90 16.12
C ALA A 33 15.81 -0.64 14.59
N PRO A 34 14.98 0.29 14.07
CA PRO A 34 15.09 0.69 12.67
C PRO A 34 16.40 1.44 12.43
N ALA A 35 16.97 1.27 11.24
CA ALA A 35 18.16 2.02 10.83
C ALA A 35 17.83 3.52 10.71
N HIS A 36 16.68 3.82 10.11
CA HIS A 36 16.19 5.20 9.92
C HIS A 36 14.68 5.27 10.05
N VAL A 37 14.18 6.42 10.51
CA VAL A 37 12.76 6.78 10.52
C VAL A 37 12.59 8.10 9.78
N VAL A 38 11.81 8.09 8.70
CA VAL A 38 11.50 9.27 7.89
C VAL A 38 10.02 9.57 8.01
N VAL A 39 9.69 10.82 8.39
CA VAL A 39 8.32 11.33 8.50
C VAL A 39 8.11 12.43 7.49
N VAL A 40 7.14 12.27 6.60
CA VAL A 40 6.81 13.25 5.56
C VAL A 40 5.49 13.95 5.90
N GLY A 41 5.55 15.26 6.12
CA GLY A 41 4.39 16.16 6.18
C GLY A 41 3.92 16.49 4.77
N ASN A 42 2.81 15.88 4.34
CA ASN A 42 2.33 15.94 2.96
C ASN A 42 1.42 17.17 2.74
N GLY A 43 2.05 18.29 2.41
CA GLY A 43 1.38 19.61 2.36
C GLY A 43 1.01 20.13 3.74
N SER A 44 1.79 19.78 4.77
CA SER A 44 1.54 20.18 6.14
C SER A 44 2.84 20.28 6.94
N PRO A 45 2.91 21.16 7.95
CA PRO A 45 4.02 21.18 8.89
C PRO A 45 4.03 19.92 9.75
N LEU A 46 5.19 19.57 10.27
CA LEU A 46 5.39 18.44 11.16
C LEU A 46 5.36 18.91 12.64
N PRO A 47 4.79 18.13 13.56
CA PRO A 47 5.01 18.35 14.98
C PRO A 47 6.48 18.03 15.33
N PRO A 48 6.96 18.43 16.53
CA PRO A 48 8.28 18.04 17.00
C PRO A 48 8.45 16.51 16.96
N LEU A 49 9.48 16.06 16.26
CA LEU A 49 9.82 14.65 16.11
C LEU A 49 10.80 14.19 17.18
N PRO A 50 10.83 12.90 17.53
CA PRO A 50 11.83 12.33 18.41
C PRO A 50 13.23 12.43 17.79
N HIS A 51 14.26 12.45 18.66
CA HIS A 51 15.65 12.47 18.22
C HIS A 51 15.97 11.28 17.30
N GLY A 52 16.65 11.56 16.19
CA GLY A 52 17.02 10.55 15.20
C GLY A 52 15.97 10.31 14.09
N ALA A 53 14.76 10.84 14.20
CA ALA A 53 13.80 10.85 13.10
C ALA A 53 14.08 12.00 12.14
N VAL A 54 14.02 11.72 10.84
CA VAL A 54 14.17 12.72 9.77
C VAL A 54 12.80 13.21 9.36
N GLY A 55 12.56 14.52 9.47
CA GLY A 55 11.32 15.18 9.04
C GLY A 55 11.49 15.89 7.69
N ILE A 56 10.52 15.71 6.80
CA ILE A 56 10.44 16.42 5.51
C ILE A 56 9.07 17.07 5.40
N GLU A 57 9.03 18.38 5.25
CA GLU A 57 7.79 19.12 5.05
C GLU A 57 7.62 19.47 3.58
N LEU A 58 6.55 18.99 2.96
CA LEU A 58 6.20 19.32 1.58
C LEU A 58 5.32 20.57 1.55
N SER A 59 5.59 21.47 0.62
CA SER A 59 4.79 22.69 0.42
C SER A 59 3.39 22.42 -0.09
N GLU A 60 3.16 21.25 -0.71
CA GLU A 60 1.87 20.82 -1.25
C GLU A 60 1.65 19.33 -1.03
N ASN A 61 0.38 18.91 -1.07
CA ASN A 61 -0.01 17.51 -0.96
C ASN A 61 0.21 16.78 -2.29
N LEU A 62 1.23 15.91 -2.34
CA LEU A 62 1.57 15.09 -3.50
C LEU A 62 0.75 13.78 -3.59
N GLY A 63 -0.26 13.61 -2.75
CA GLY A 63 -0.99 12.35 -2.61
C GLY A 63 -0.19 11.28 -1.85
N VAL A 64 -0.79 10.10 -1.71
CA VAL A 64 -0.17 8.99 -0.98
C VAL A 64 1.08 8.49 -1.70
N SER A 65 1.01 8.31 -3.01
CA SER A 65 2.13 7.82 -3.83
C SER A 65 3.33 8.78 -3.81
N GLY A 66 3.09 10.07 -4.06
CA GLY A 66 4.17 11.06 -4.09
C GLY A 66 4.83 11.23 -2.73
N GLY A 67 4.03 11.33 -1.66
CA GLY A 67 4.58 11.45 -0.30
C GLY A 67 5.41 10.22 0.12
N ARG A 68 4.97 9.00 -0.21
CA ARG A 68 5.73 7.77 0.04
C ARG A 68 7.01 7.70 -0.80
N ASN A 69 7.00 8.17 -2.04
CA ASN A 69 8.23 8.24 -2.84
C ASN A 69 9.25 9.21 -2.24
N VAL A 70 8.83 10.35 -1.70
CA VAL A 70 9.73 11.26 -0.99
C VAL A 70 10.40 10.57 0.20
N ALA A 71 9.63 9.82 1.01
CA ALA A 71 10.20 9.06 2.13
C ALA A 71 11.15 7.95 1.65
N LEU A 72 10.79 7.23 0.59
CA LEU A 72 11.61 6.19 -0.02
C LEU A 72 12.94 6.73 -0.55
N ASP A 73 12.90 7.86 -1.23
CA ASP A 73 14.09 8.51 -1.78
C ASP A 73 15.01 9.01 -0.66
N GLU A 74 14.45 9.51 0.45
CA GLU A 74 15.26 9.90 1.60
C GLU A 74 15.88 8.69 2.29
N LEU A 75 15.14 7.60 2.48
CA LEU A 75 15.70 6.35 3.01
C LEU A 75 16.83 5.79 2.13
N ARG A 76 16.73 5.93 0.80
CA ARG A 76 17.79 5.56 -0.13
C ARG A 76 19.05 6.43 0.03
N LYS A 77 18.89 7.75 0.24
CA LYS A 77 19.99 8.69 0.46
C LYS A 77 20.71 8.43 1.79
N LEU A 78 19.93 8.15 2.84
CA LEU A 78 20.49 7.79 4.14
C LEU A 78 21.28 6.48 4.10
N GLY A 79 20.91 5.57 3.20
CA GLY A 79 21.56 4.28 3.02
C GLY A 79 21.27 3.29 4.14
N ASP A 80 21.96 2.17 4.12
CA ASP A 80 21.87 1.14 5.17
C ASP A 80 20.44 0.62 5.43
N VAL A 81 19.61 0.53 4.38
CA VAL A 81 18.23 0.01 4.41
C VAL A 81 18.10 -1.14 3.42
N ASP A 82 17.54 -2.26 3.87
CA ASP A 82 17.23 -3.43 3.05
C ASP A 82 15.70 -3.58 2.86
N LEU A 83 14.94 -3.15 3.88
CA LEU A 83 13.47 -3.19 3.91
C LEU A 83 12.91 -1.82 4.26
N VAL A 84 11.88 -1.38 3.53
CA VAL A 84 11.10 -0.19 3.85
C VAL A 84 9.78 -0.62 4.48
N VAL A 85 9.46 -0.11 5.66
CA VAL A 85 8.18 -0.30 6.33
C VAL A 85 7.38 0.98 6.23
N ASP A 86 6.29 0.96 5.45
CA ASP A 86 5.33 2.05 5.36
C ASP A 86 4.24 1.90 6.42
N LEU A 87 3.98 2.96 7.19
CA LEU A 87 2.98 3.01 8.24
C LEU A 87 2.10 4.26 8.09
N ASP A 88 0.78 4.10 8.20
CA ASP A 88 -0.14 5.23 8.28
C ASP A 88 0.00 5.94 9.64
N ASP A 89 -0.13 7.26 9.68
CA ASP A 89 0.10 8.12 10.86
C ASP A 89 -0.85 7.87 12.04
N ASP A 90 -1.95 7.15 11.83
CA ASP A 90 -2.90 6.69 12.85
C ASP A 90 -2.80 5.18 13.16
N GLY A 91 -1.72 4.54 12.70
CA GLY A 91 -1.39 3.18 13.03
C GLY A 91 -0.67 3.04 14.38
N LEU A 92 -0.66 1.83 14.94
CA LEU A 92 0.11 1.49 16.14
C LEU A 92 0.64 0.05 16.05
N LEU A 93 1.96 -0.12 16.17
CA LEU A 93 2.57 -1.44 16.30
C LEU A 93 2.35 -1.97 17.71
N ILE A 94 1.50 -3.00 17.86
CA ILE A 94 1.11 -3.52 19.19
C ILE A 94 2.08 -4.56 19.74
N SER A 95 3.00 -5.08 18.92
CA SER A 95 4.03 -6.03 19.33
C SER A 95 5.43 -5.43 19.12
N PRO A 96 6.38 -5.67 20.06
CA PRO A 96 7.73 -5.14 19.92
C PRO A 96 8.63 -5.93 18.95
N ASP A 97 8.16 -7.03 18.39
CA ASP A 97 8.96 -7.95 17.57
C ASP A 97 8.64 -7.88 16.05
N VAL A 98 7.89 -6.85 15.62
CA VAL A 98 7.43 -6.72 14.23
C VAL A 98 8.60 -6.62 13.27
N PHE A 99 9.59 -5.76 13.53
CA PHE A 99 10.71 -5.57 12.61
C PHE A 99 11.65 -6.77 12.56
N ARG A 100 11.88 -7.43 13.68
CA ARG A 100 12.67 -8.67 13.71
C ARG A 100 11.99 -9.78 12.91
N ARG A 101 10.68 -10.00 13.11
CA ARG A 101 9.91 -10.97 12.32
C ARG A 101 9.89 -10.66 10.84
N LEU A 102 9.81 -9.38 10.46
CA LEU A 102 9.92 -8.97 9.05
C LEU A 102 11.27 -9.37 8.46
N ALA A 103 12.36 -9.07 9.17
CA ALA A 103 13.70 -9.45 8.73
C ALA A 103 13.84 -10.98 8.58
N GLU A 104 13.27 -11.76 9.51
CA GLU A 104 13.24 -13.23 9.44
C GLU A 104 12.45 -13.75 8.24
N LEU A 105 11.25 -13.16 7.96
CA LEU A 105 10.43 -13.55 6.81
C LEU A 105 11.13 -13.30 5.48
N HIS A 106 11.75 -12.14 5.31
CA HIS A 106 12.48 -11.78 4.09
C HIS A 106 13.77 -12.59 3.96
N ALA A 107 14.47 -12.90 5.06
CA ALA A 107 15.64 -13.76 5.03
C ALA A 107 15.31 -15.22 4.64
N ALA A 108 14.12 -15.69 5.01
CA ALA A 108 13.65 -17.04 4.69
C ALA A 108 13.17 -17.21 3.24
N ASP A 109 12.75 -16.13 2.58
CA ASP A 109 12.30 -16.15 1.18
C ASP A 109 12.96 -14.99 0.39
N PRO A 110 14.05 -15.22 -0.33
CA PRO A 110 14.73 -14.20 -1.13
C PRO A 110 13.86 -13.59 -2.25
N GLN A 111 12.74 -14.21 -2.62
CA GLN A 111 11.77 -13.68 -3.58
C GLN A 111 10.64 -12.90 -2.90
N LEU A 112 10.65 -12.78 -1.57
CA LEU A 112 9.66 -12.02 -0.85
C LEU A 112 9.88 -10.52 -1.07
N GLY A 113 8.99 -9.90 -1.85
CA GLY A 113 9.06 -8.48 -2.15
C GLY A 113 8.22 -7.64 -1.20
N ILE A 114 7.06 -8.17 -0.78
CA ILE A 114 6.08 -7.41 0.00
C ILE A 114 5.52 -8.27 1.13
N VAL A 115 5.46 -7.72 2.34
CA VAL A 115 4.69 -8.30 3.46
C VAL A 115 3.57 -7.35 3.84
N SER A 116 2.33 -7.83 3.77
CA SER A 116 1.14 -7.11 4.23
C SER A 116 0.83 -7.46 5.67
N PHE A 117 0.69 -6.46 6.53
CA PHE A 117 0.30 -6.65 7.92
C PHE A 117 -1.19 -6.90 8.05
N ARG A 118 -1.59 -7.47 9.17
CA ARG A 118 -2.98 -7.52 9.58
C ARG A 118 -3.39 -6.16 10.17
N ILE A 119 -4.38 -5.53 9.56
CA ILE A 119 -4.99 -4.31 10.11
C ILE A 119 -6.12 -4.71 11.04
N ALA A 120 -6.04 -4.31 12.30
CA ALA A 120 -7.06 -4.58 13.32
C ALA A 120 -7.48 -3.30 14.06
N ASP A 121 -8.75 -3.24 14.49
CA ASP A 121 -9.23 -2.15 15.36
C ASP A 121 -8.71 -2.33 16.80
N GLU A 122 -9.04 -1.40 17.70
CA GLU A 122 -8.64 -1.39 19.11
C GLU A 122 -9.15 -2.61 19.89
N ARG A 123 -10.13 -3.35 19.33
CA ARG A 123 -10.69 -4.60 19.86
C ARG A 123 -10.07 -5.84 19.22
N GLY A 124 -9.02 -5.68 18.40
CA GLY A 124 -8.36 -6.76 17.69
C GLY A 124 -9.16 -7.33 16.49
N ARG A 125 -10.25 -6.67 16.06
CA ARG A 125 -11.09 -7.14 14.96
C ARG A 125 -10.59 -6.61 13.63
N THR A 126 -10.46 -7.50 12.65
CA THR A 126 -10.07 -7.15 11.29
C THR A 126 -11.30 -6.97 10.41
N GLN A 127 -11.42 -5.82 9.75
CA GLN A 127 -12.49 -5.57 8.80
C GLN A 127 -12.32 -6.46 7.56
N ARG A 128 -13.43 -6.93 6.99
CA ARG A 128 -13.43 -7.78 5.79
C ARG A 128 -12.62 -7.20 4.63
N ARG A 129 -12.66 -5.88 4.45
CA ARG A 129 -11.90 -5.17 3.40
C ARG A 129 -10.39 -5.18 3.64
N HIS A 130 -9.96 -5.39 4.89
CA HIS A 130 -8.55 -5.46 5.29
C HIS A 130 -7.98 -6.88 5.26
N VAL A 131 -8.66 -7.81 4.61
CA VAL A 131 -8.10 -9.13 4.32
C VAL A 131 -7.75 -9.18 2.84
N PRO A 132 -6.48 -9.35 2.45
CA PRO A 132 -6.05 -9.26 1.05
C PRO A 132 -6.38 -10.53 0.24
N ARG A 133 -7.62 -11.04 0.42
CA ARG A 133 -8.15 -12.24 -0.26
C ARG A 133 -9.60 -12.03 -0.68
N LEU A 134 -9.97 -12.66 -1.78
CA LEU A 134 -11.39 -12.81 -2.13
C LEU A 134 -12.03 -13.90 -1.27
N ARG A 135 -13.36 -13.79 -1.04
CA ARG A 135 -14.15 -14.76 -0.24
C ARG A 135 -13.52 -14.98 1.14
N VAL A 136 -13.38 -13.89 1.85
CA VAL A 136 -12.71 -13.82 3.14
C VAL A 136 -13.19 -14.92 4.09
N GLY A 137 -12.25 -15.80 4.42
CA GLY A 137 -12.35 -16.69 5.57
C GLY A 137 -11.71 -16.04 6.82
N ASP A 138 -10.97 -16.82 7.55
CA ASP A 138 -10.27 -16.42 8.76
C ASP A 138 -9.20 -15.32 8.45
N PRO A 139 -9.29 -14.11 9.07
CA PRO A 139 -8.28 -13.06 8.93
C PRO A 139 -6.92 -13.43 9.55
N ALA A 140 -6.87 -14.47 10.39
CA ALA A 140 -5.62 -15.00 10.95
C ALA A 140 -4.90 -15.97 10.01
N ARG A 141 -5.48 -16.32 8.85
CA ARG A 141 -4.84 -17.22 7.89
C ARG A 141 -3.82 -16.47 7.03
N GLY A 142 -2.54 -16.67 7.29
CA GLY A 142 -1.41 -16.13 6.52
C GLY A 142 -1.18 -16.81 5.16
N GLY A 143 -0.12 -16.41 4.45
CA GLY A 143 0.37 -17.02 3.21
C GLY A 143 0.41 -16.08 2.01
N LEU A 144 0.73 -16.62 0.83
CA LEU A 144 0.87 -15.83 -0.40
C LEU A 144 -0.46 -15.24 -0.84
N VAL A 145 -0.40 -13.98 -1.31
CA VAL A 145 -1.53 -13.19 -1.77
C VAL A 145 -1.16 -12.42 -3.04
N THR A 146 -2.11 -11.72 -3.65
CA THR A 146 -1.90 -10.96 -4.89
C THR A 146 -2.05 -9.45 -4.72
N THR A 147 -2.25 -9.00 -3.49
CA THR A 147 -2.39 -7.60 -3.11
C THR A 147 -1.97 -7.44 -1.67
N PHE A 148 -1.76 -6.21 -1.24
CA PHE A 148 -1.44 -5.86 0.14
C PHE A 148 -2.24 -4.63 0.59
N LEU A 149 -2.08 -4.22 1.83
CA LEU A 149 -2.83 -3.13 2.45
C LEU A 149 -1.94 -1.91 2.63
N GLY A 150 -2.45 -0.73 2.30
CA GLY A 150 -1.71 0.53 2.37
C GLY A 150 -1.32 0.96 3.78
N GLY A 151 -2.14 0.66 4.79
CA GLY A 151 -1.94 1.17 6.14
C GLY A 151 -0.75 0.60 6.91
N GLY A 152 -0.26 -0.60 6.53
CA GLY A 152 0.91 -1.22 7.14
C GLY A 152 1.46 -2.36 6.31
N HIS A 153 2.69 -2.22 5.85
CA HIS A 153 3.36 -3.22 5.03
C HIS A 153 4.87 -3.00 5.00
N SER A 154 5.61 -4.00 4.56
CA SER A 154 7.02 -3.85 4.21
C SER A 154 7.28 -4.09 2.73
N LEU A 155 8.27 -3.40 2.20
CA LEU A 155 8.73 -3.49 0.81
C LEU A 155 10.23 -3.81 0.81
N SER A 156 10.64 -4.79 0.01
CA SER A 156 12.05 -5.09 -0.24
C SER A 156 12.66 -4.00 -1.10
N LEU A 157 13.77 -3.39 -0.67
CA LEU A 157 14.45 -2.36 -1.45
C LEU A 157 15.00 -2.91 -2.77
N PRO A 158 15.62 -4.11 -2.84
CA PRO A 158 15.97 -4.74 -4.11
C PRO A 158 14.80 -4.93 -5.08
N MET A 159 13.59 -5.21 -4.57
CA MET A 159 12.40 -5.25 -5.41
C MET A 159 12.09 -3.86 -5.99
N LEU A 160 12.05 -2.83 -5.14
CA LEU A 160 11.76 -1.46 -5.57
C LEU A 160 12.78 -0.93 -6.57
N ASP A 161 14.06 -1.31 -6.46
CA ASP A 161 15.10 -0.93 -7.42
C ASP A 161 14.88 -1.55 -8.81
N ARG A 162 14.25 -2.72 -8.88
CA ARG A 162 13.92 -3.39 -10.14
C ARG A 162 12.64 -2.90 -10.78
N ILE A 163 11.58 -2.69 -9.97
CA ILE A 163 10.25 -2.38 -10.49
C ILE A 163 9.88 -0.90 -10.40
N GLY A 164 10.67 -0.09 -9.70
CA GLY A 164 10.39 1.30 -9.39
C GLY A 164 9.52 1.49 -8.15
N GLY A 165 9.42 2.74 -7.69
CA GLY A 165 8.63 3.15 -6.53
C GLY A 165 7.11 3.18 -6.77
N TRP A 166 6.41 4.00 -6.01
CA TRP A 166 4.98 4.22 -6.09
C TRP A 166 4.58 4.98 -7.37
N PRO A 167 3.37 4.76 -7.93
CA PRO A 167 2.89 5.49 -9.10
C PRO A 167 2.45 6.92 -8.72
N ASP A 168 3.30 7.93 -8.90
CA ASP A 168 3.05 9.32 -8.46
C ASP A 168 1.72 9.90 -8.98
N ASP A 169 1.39 9.60 -10.22
CA ASP A 169 0.20 10.11 -10.89
C ASP A 169 -1.13 9.53 -10.37
N PHE A 170 -1.06 8.46 -9.55
CA PHE A 170 -2.26 7.90 -8.92
C PHE A 170 -2.82 8.80 -7.84
N PHE A 171 -1.99 9.54 -7.14
CA PHE A 171 -2.34 10.43 -6.05
C PHE A 171 -2.98 9.71 -4.85
N TYR A 172 -4.08 8.98 -5.07
CA TYR A 172 -4.83 8.28 -4.04
C TYR A 172 -5.62 7.12 -4.65
N ALA A 173 -5.62 5.97 -3.97
CA ALA A 173 -6.29 4.71 -4.31
C ALA A 173 -5.68 3.94 -5.49
N HIS A 174 -5.56 2.63 -5.31
CA HIS A 174 -4.99 1.64 -6.23
C HIS A 174 -3.47 1.69 -6.45
N GLU A 175 -2.75 2.54 -5.76
CA GLU A 175 -1.29 2.58 -5.77
C GLU A 175 -0.69 1.25 -5.31
N GLU A 176 -1.29 0.60 -4.30
CA GLU A 176 -0.86 -0.73 -3.84
C GLU A 176 -1.13 -1.80 -4.90
N THR A 177 -2.22 -1.64 -5.67
CA THR A 177 -2.54 -2.59 -6.74
C THR A 177 -1.54 -2.47 -7.88
N ASP A 178 -1.15 -1.26 -8.27
CA ASP A 178 -0.12 -1.01 -9.28
C ASP A 178 1.21 -1.65 -8.87
N LEU A 179 1.67 -1.36 -7.66
CA LEU A 179 2.92 -1.88 -7.12
C LEU A 179 2.88 -3.41 -7.01
N ALA A 180 1.78 -3.98 -6.50
CA ALA A 180 1.59 -5.42 -6.38
C ALA A 180 1.64 -6.13 -7.74
N TRP A 181 1.01 -5.57 -8.77
CA TRP A 181 0.99 -6.19 -10.10
C TRP A 181 2.35 -6.14 -10.77
N ARG A 182 3.12 -5.04 -10.59
CA ARG A 182 4.51 -4.97 -11.06
C ARG A 182 5.41 -5.97 -10.34
N ALA A 183 5.30 -6.07 -9.03
CA ALA A 183 6.07 -7.02 -8.23
C ALA A 183 5.78 -8.48 -8.64
N LEU A 184 4.50 -8.86 -8.75
CA LEU A 184 4.11 -10.21 -9.15
C LEU A 184 4.57 -10.55 -10.57
N ASP A 185 4.56 -9.59 -11.51
CA ASP A 185 5.01 -9.82 -12.87
C ASP A 185 6.53 -9.93 -12.98
N ASP A 186 7.26 -9.26 -12.11
CA ASP A 186 8.72 -9.42 -12.01
C ASP A 186 9.15 -10.70 -11.26
N GLY A 187 8.20 -11.43 -10.67
CA GLY A 187 8.43 -12.73 -10.03
C GLY A 187 8.43 -12.70 -8.51
N TRP A 188 8.31 -11.52 -7.89
CA TRP A 188 8.31 -11.37 -6.44
C TRP A 188 7.08 -12.01 -5.79
N HIS A 189 7.23 -12.39 -4.52
CA HIS A 189 6.17 -12.86 -3.66
C HIS A 189 5.55 -11.72 -2.86
N ILE A 190 4.24 -11.81 -2.64
CA ILE A 190 3.51 -10.96 -1.68
C ILE A 190 2.94 -11.90 -0.63
N ARG A 191 3.25 -11.65 0.65
CA ARG A 191 2.79 -12.46 1.77
C ARG A 191 1.89 -11.63 2.69
N TYR A 192 0.77 -12.19 3.07
CA TYR A 192 -0.02 -11.71 4.20
C TYR A 192 0.47 -12.40 5.47
N ALA A 193 0.90 -11.62 6.45
CA ALA A 193 1.45 -12.07 7.74
C ALA A 193 0.53 -11.58 8.87
N PRO A 194 -0.51 -12.35 9.23
CA PRO A 194 -1.51 -11.92 10.21
C PRO A 194 -0.95 -11.83 11.65
N GLU A 195 0.18 -12.41 11.90
CA GLU A 195 0.95 -12.29 13.14
C GLU A 195 1.58 -10.89 13.32
N LEU A 196 1.78 -10.14 12.24
CA LEU A 196 2.24 -8.76 12.26
C LEU A 196 1.02 -7.84 12.26
N VAL A 197 0.68 -7.31 13.42
CA VAL A 197 -0.55 -6.53 13.59
C VAL A 197 -0.24 -5.05 13.68
N LEU A 198 -0.85 -4.28 12.77
CA LEU A 198 -1.01 -2.84 12.93
C LEU A 198 -2.41 -2.56 13.45
N GLN A 199 -2.52 -1.98 14.64
CA GLN A 199 -3.78 -1.43 15.13
C GLN A 199 -4.06 -0.13 14.39
N HIS A 200 -5.28 0.03 13.88
CA HIS A 200 -5.69 1.19 13.10
C HIS A 200 -7.17 1.49 13.38
N PRO A 201 -7.55 2.75 13.60
CA PRO A 201 -8.93 3.11 13.87
C PRO A 201 -9.89 2.68 12.75
N TYR A 202 -11.14 2.40 13.15
CA TYR A 202 -12.19 2.12 12.17
C TYR A 202 -12.49 3.38 11.34
N THR A 203 -12.17 3.38 10.05
CA THR A 203 -12.43 4.50 9.15
C THR A 203 -13.19 4.05 7.90
N SER A 204 -14.03 4.94 7.34
CA SER A 204 -14.68 4.70 6.06
C SER A 204 -13.79 5.22 4.91
N PRO A 205 -13.51 4.43 3.86
CA PRO A 205 -12.76 4.91 2.70
C PRO A 205 -13.50 6.02 1.93
N THR A 206 -14.84 6.06 2.02
CA THR A 206 -15.66 7.06 1.34
C THR A 206 -15.68 8.43 2.04
N ARG A 207 -14.93 8.59 3.13
CA ARG A 207 -14.77 9.88 3.83
C ARG A 207 -14.12 10.98 2.98
N HIS A 208 -13.33 10.58 1.97
CA HIS A 208 -12.67 11.52 1.06
C HIS A 208 -13.57 11.82 -0.15
N ALA A 209 -13.86 13.10 -0.39
CA ALA A 209 -14.74 13.54 -1.49
C ALA A 209 -14.26 13.07 -2.87
N VAL A 210 -12.93 12.95 -3.05
CA VAL A 210 -12.30 12.50 -4.30
C VAL A 210 -12.31 10.98 -4.51
N TYR A 211 -12.72 10.20 -3.49
CA TYR A 211 -12.60 8.73 -3.50
C TYR A 211 -13.20 8.08 -4.74
N HIS A 212 -14.48 8.33 -5.03
CA HIS A 212 -15.17 7.68 -6.15
C HIS A 212 -14.54 8.01 -7.52
N ARG A 213 -14.13 9.27 -7.70
CA ARG A 213 -13.47 9.73 -8.94
C ARG A 213 -12.10 9.08 -9.11
N MET A 214 -11.25 9.14 -8.07
CA MET A 214 -9.89 8.59 -8.14
C MET A 214 -9.89 7.06 -8.32
N VAL A 215 -10.74 6.34 -7.59
CA VAL A 215 -10.89 4.89 -7.76
C VAL A 215 -11.28 4.52 -9.18
N ALA A 216 -12.20 5.26 -9.82
CA ALA A 216 -12.62 4.98 -11.18
C ALA A 216 -11.51 5.27 -12.20
N ARG A 217 -10.87 6.44 -12.09
CA ARG A 217 -9.76 6.84 -12.95
C ARG A 217 -8.61 5.85 -12.88
N ASN A 218 -8.15 5.56 -11.67
CA ASN A 218 -6.98 4.72 -11.45
C ASN A 218 -7.23 3.27 -11.86
N ARG A 219 -8.46 2.76 -11.76
CA ARG A 219 -8.82 1.46 -12.34
C ARG A 219 -8.66 1.41 -13.85
N VAL A 220 -9.08 2.45 -14.54
CA VAL A 220 -8.88 2.53 -15.99
C VAL A 220 -7.38 2.55 -16.31
N TRP A 221 -6.61 3.32 -15.57
CA TRP A 221 -5.16 3.39 -15.74
C TRP A 221 -4.46 2.05 -15.45
N LEU A 222 -4.83 1.36 -14.34
CA LEU A 222 -4.34 0.00 -14.07
C LEU A 222 -4.59 -0.95 -15.22
N ALA A 223 -5.83 -0.96 -15.75
CA ALA A 223 -6.18 -1.82 -16.88
C ALA A 223 -5.35 -1.49 -18.12
N LYS A 224 -5.24 -0.22 -18.46
CA LYS A 224 -4.46 0.25 -19.63
C LYS A 224 -2.97 -0.04 -19.48
N ARG A 225 -2.40 0.08 -18.28
CA ARG A 225 -0.97 -0.15 -18.01
C ARG A 225 -0.62 -1.63 -17.99
N HIS A 226 -1.37 -2.41 -17.22
CA HIS A 226 -0.90 -3.70 -16.74
C HIS A 226 -1.66 -4.91 -17.27
N LEU A 227 -2.86 -4.75 -17.84
CA LEU A 227 -3.60 -5.92 -18.27
C LEU A 227 -3.28 -6.30 -19.71
N PRO A 228 -3.18 -7.61 -20.04
CA PRO A 228 -3.28 -8.09 -21.42
C PRO A 228 -4.53 -7.53 -22.09
N ALA A 229 -4.43 -7.16 -23.37
CA ALA A 229 -5.49 -6.44 -24.08
C ALA A 229 -6.88 -7.09 -23.96
N LEU A 230 -6.93 -8.43 -24.00
CA LEU A 230 -8.17 -9.20 -23.88
C LEU A 230 -8.84 -9.06 -22.50
N LEU A 231 -8.07 -8.80 -21.44
CA LEU A 231 -8.60 -8.65 -20.09
C LEU A 231 -9.08 -7.23 -19.78
N VAL A 232 -8.65 -6.23 -20.54
CA VAL A 232 -9.03 -4.83 -20.29
C VAL A 232 -10.56 -4.63 -20.30
N PRO A 233 -11.30 -4.99 -21.37
CA PRO A 233 -12.75 -4.81 -21.38
C PRO A 233 -13.45 -5.65 -20.30
N VAL A 234 -12.95 -6.86 -20.00
CA VAL A 234 -13.51 -7.73 -18.97
C VAL A 234 -13.37 -7.05 -17.59
N TYR A 235 -12.17 -6.58 -17.24
CA TYR A 235 -11.93 -5.89 -15.98
C TYR A 235 -12.80 -4.65 -15.81
N LEU A 236 -12.82 -3.78 -16.82
CA LEU A 236 -13.60 -2.55 -16.77
C LEU A 236 -15.10 -2.83 -16.69
N GLY A 237 -15.61 -3.81 -17.45
CA GLY A 237 -17.01 -4.24 -17.41
C GLY A 237 -17.41 -4.79 -16.03
N VAL A 238 -16.61 -5.70 -15.45
CA VAL A 238 -16.85 -6.24 -14.11
C VAL A 238 -16.95 -5.11 -13.07
N TRP A 239 -16.01 -4.16 -13.09
CA TRP A 239 -16.03 -3.07 -12.12
C TRP A 239 -17.12 -2.03 -12.36
N ALA A 240 -17.53 -1.80 -13.61
CA ALA A 240 -18.69 -0.97 -13.93
C ALA A 240 -19.97 -1.58 -13.34
N VAL A 241 -20.21 -2.88 -13.58
CA VAL A 241 -21.38 -3.61 -13.03
C VAL A 241 -21.34 -3.61 -11.50
N LEU A 242 -20.20 -3.96 -10.89
CA LEU A 242 -20.07 -3.98 -9.44
C LEU A 242 -20.31 -2.61 -8.82
N THR A 243 -19.87 -1.53 -9.47
CA THR A 243 -20.12 -0.18 -8.99
C THR A 243 -21.59 0.19 -9.11
N ALA A 244 -22.22 -0.09 -10.24
CA ALA A 244 -23.65 0.18 -10.44
C ALA A 244 -24.53 -0.54 -9.40
N VAL A 245 -24.23 -1.82 -9.11
CA VAL A 245 -24.98 -2.62 -8.13
C VAL A 245 -24.75 -2.15 -6.68
N ARG A 246 -23.52 -1.72 -6.35
CA ARG A 246 -23.15 -1.38 -4.97
C ARG A 246 -23.36 0.08 -4.61
N SER A 247 -23.41 0.97 -5.59
CA SER A 247 -23.56 2.40 -5.33
C SER A 247 -25.00 2.73 -4.97
N ARG A 248 -25.18 3.40 -3.82
CA ARG A 248 -26.48 3.88 -3.34
C ARG A 248 -26.65 5.39 -3.50
N SER A 249 -25.67 6.08 -4.12
CA SER A 249 -25.64 7.53 -4.26
C SER A 249 -25.49 7.96 -5.72
N ALA A 250 -26.45 8.73 -6.20
CA ALA A 250 -26.39 9.34 -7.54
C ALA A 250 -25.16 10.28 -7.70
N ALA A 251 -24.79 10.98 -6.63
CA ALA A 251 -23.59 11.82 -6.61
C ALA A 251 -22.32 10.98 -6.73
N GLY A 252 -22.26 9.85 -5.99
CA GLY A 252 -21.13 8.89 -6.08
C GLY A 252 -21.01 8.27 -7.47
N LEU A 253 -22.13 7.92 -8.12
CA LEU A 253 -22.13 7.39 -9.49
C LEU A 253 -21.67 8.45 -10.51
N ARG A 254 -22.10 9.69 -10.37
CA ARG A 254 -21.62 10.81 -11.22
C ARG A 254 -20.12 11.04 -11.07
N ALA A 255 -19.63 11.07 -9.83
CA ALA A 255 -18.19 11.21 -9.56
C ALA A 255 -17.40 10.03 -10.14
N TRP A 256 -17.91 8.81 -10.02
CA TRP A 256 -17.31 7.61 -10.61
C TRP A 256 -17.28 7.69 -12.14
N ALA A 257 -18.40 8.07 -12.78
CA ALA A 257 -18.47 8.20 -14.24
C ALA A 257 -17.50 9.28 -14.76
N ALA A 258 -17.38 10.40 -14.05
CA ALA A 258 -16.41 11.45 -14.36
C ALA A 258 -14.96 10.92 -14.28
N GLY A 259 -14.62 10.18 -13.21
CA GLY A 259 -13.29 9.57 -13.06
C GLY A 259 -13.02 8.49 -14.12
N PHE A 260 -14.01 7.67 -14.46
CA PHE A 260 -13.88 6.68 -15.54
C PHE A 260 -13.59 7.36 -16.88
N THR A 261 -14.35 8.39 -17.23
CA THR A 261 -14.16 9.18 -18.45
C THR A 261 -12.79 9.85 -18.48
N GLU A 262 -12.36 10.43 -17.37
CA GLU A 262 -11.02 10.98 -17.20
C GLU A 262 -9.95 9.90 -17.48
N GLY A 263 -10.05 8.73 -16.85
CA GLY A 263 -9.11 7.63 -17.03
C GLY A 263 -9.02 7.12 -18.46
N VAL A 264 -10.14 7.15 -19.22
CA VAL A 264 -10.15 6.79 -20.64
C VAL A 264 -9.44 7.85 -21.48
N ARG A 265 -9.67 9.13 -21.22
CA ARG A 265 -9.23 10.25 -22.05
C ARG A 265 -7.82 10.74 -21.74
N THR A 266 -7.33 10.51 -20.52
CA THR A 266 -6.02 11.01 -20.10
C THR A 266 -4.91 9.97 -20.33
N PRO A 267 -3.67 10.42 -20.57
CA PRO A 267 -2.50 9.55 -20.55
C PRO A 267 -2.36 8.85 -19.19
N CYS A 268 -1.96 7.60 -19.22
CA CYS A 268 -1.79 6.80 -18.00
C CYS A 268 -0.34 6.35 -17.76
N GLY A 269 0.62 6.93 -18.47
CA GLY A 269 2.01 6.46 -18.45
C GLY A 269 2.26 5.23 -19.34
N PRO A 270 3.44 4.63 -19.25
CA PRO A 270 3.86 3.56 -20.14
C PRO A 270 3.02 2.29 -19.95
N ARG A 271 2.64 1.67 -21.07
CA ARG A 271 1.95 0.38 -21.07
C ARG A 271 2.98 -0.75 -20.91
N ARG A 272 2.85 -1.55 -19.86
CA ARG A 272 3.65 -2.76 -19.59
C ARG A 272 2.72 -3.90 -19.16
N PRO A 273 2.04 -4.58 -20.09
CA PRO A 273 1.09 -5.64 -19.77
C PRO A 273 1.78 -6.80 -19.07
N MET A 274 1.21 -7.25 -17.97
CA MET A 274 1.69 -8.43 -17.26
C MET A 274 1.64 -9.67 -18.16
N ARG A 275 2.56 -10.58 -17.95
CA ARG A 275 2.64 -11.85 -18.67
C ARG A 275 1.48 -12.77 -18.29
N TRP A 276 1.02 -13.59 -19.21
CA TRP A 276 -0.05 -14.54 -18.95
C TRP A 276 0.28 -15.51 -17.79
N ARG A 277 1.54 -15.87 -17.61
CA ARG A 277 1.98 -16.63 -16.44
C ARG A 277 1.64 -15.95 -15.12
N THR A 278 1.71 -14.63 -15.07
CA THR A 278 1.34 -13.83 -13.89
C THR A 278 -0.18 -13.84 -13.68
N VAL A 279 -0.97 -13.70 -14.75
CA VAL A 279 -2.43 -13.86 -14.68
C VAL A 279 -2.81 -15.23 -14.09
N TRP A 280 -2.18 -16.31 -14.56
CA TRP A 280 -2.40 -17.67 -14.06
C TRP A 280 -1.94 -17.82 -12.60
N ARG A 281 -0.80 -17.24 -12.22
CA ARG A 281 -0.33 -17.24 -10.83
C ARG A 281 -1.35 -16.55 -9.92
N MET A 282 -1.83 -15.38 -10.28
CA MET A 282 -2.84 -14.63 -9.52
C MET A 282 -4.15 -15.41 -9.40
N THR A 283 -4.58 -16.07 -10.48
CA THR A 283 -5.78 -16.90 -10.50
C THR A 283 -5.65 -18.10 -9.55
N ARG A 284 -4.51 -18.79 -9.54
CA ARG A 284 -4.22 -19.89 -8.61
C ARG A 284 -4.17 -19.45 -7.15
N LEU A 285 -3.72 -18.22 -6.89
CA LEU A 285 -3.75 -17.59 -5.55
C LEU A 285 -5.16 -17.10 -5.16
N GLY A 286 -6.18 -17.37 -6.00
CA GLY A 286 -7.58 -17.10 -5.69
C GLY A 286 -8.06 -15.67 -5.97
N ARG A 287 -7.23 -14.82 -6.59
CA ARG A 287 -7.64 -13.47 -6.99
C ARG A 287 -7.10 -13.13 -8.39
N PRO A 288 -7.82 -13.51 -9.46
CA PRO A 288 -7.45 -13.15 -10.81
C PRO A 288 -7.45 -11.62 -10.98
N PRO A 289 -6.62 -11.06 -11.90
CA PRO A 289 -6.50 -9.61 -12.06
C PRO A 289 -7.69 -8.96 -12.77
N ILE A 290 -8.87 -9.52 -12.64
CA ILE A 290 -10.14 -8.98 -13.15
C ILE A 290 -11.10 -8.61 -12.01
N ILE A 291 -10.74 -8.87 -10.76
CA ILE A 291 -11.55 -8.58 -9.56
C ILE A 291 -10.69 -7.89 -8.50
#